data_c3c08a07e3e22ed7ec9e8889f5910580
#
_entry.id   c3c08a07e3e22ed7ec9e8889f5910580
#
_cell.length_a   1.000
_cell.length_b   1.000
_cell.length_c   1.000
_cell.angle_alpha   90.00
_cell.angle_beta   90.00
_cell.angle_gamma   90.00
#
_symmetry.space_group_name_H-M   'P 1'
#
loop_
_entity.id
_entity.type
_entity.pdbx_description
1 polymer ?
#
loop_
_entity_poly.entity_id
_entity_poly.type
_entity_poly.pdbx_seq_one_letter_code
_entity_poly.pdbx_strand_id
1 'polypeptide(L)'
;MPAWLGGKNFTFISTLILLVPVIGLGFAVQDPSTSYGTFAILVALIGIAGANFASSMANIGNFFPQSGKGTALGINGGIGNLGVSIIYFVGPFAIGSATLANIFGVAPVTVKGSAVYLANAAFVWIIPIIIMLGLILKFMDNLPVAKPNPAAIKSILSDKHTWIITWIYLCGFGAFSGYAASMSLLSTTEFPDVNIKYIAFLGPLLAASFRPIGGWLADKLDSGTKVTMFGLIGLVIMTAGVGLGISIHSFYLFFISTLLVFLMTGFVTGGSFRMIPHLFDTAMKSNLVVGFSAAVGAYGAFISPKIFGTSYTLFGSSQPVFWLLIAYTGFTVFLTWFFYARKGTNVHA
;
A
#
# COMPACT_ATOMS: atom_id res chain seq x y z
N MET A 1 -5.99 -18.06 2.97
CA MET A 1 -7.18 -17.92 3.83
C MET A 1 -8.50 -17.90 3.05
N PRO A 2 -8.71 -17.05 1.99
CA PRO A 2 -9.98 -17.04 1.24
C PRO A 2 -10.36 -18.39 0.63
N ALA A 3 -9.40 -19.17 0.16
CA ALA A 3 -9.64 -20.51 -0.41
C ALA A 3 -10.14 -21.56 0.62
N TRP A 4 -10.00 -21.28 1.92
CA TRP A 4 -10.39 -22.22 2.99
C TRP A 4 -11.69 -21.82 3.66
N LEU A 5 -11.87 -20.51 3.90
CA LEU A 5 -13.05 -19.95 4.57
C LEU A 5 -14.10 -19.43 3.57
N GLY A 6 -13.71 -19.28 2.30
CA GLY A 6 -14.45 -18.51 1.32
C GLY A 6 -14.08 -17.02 1.36
N GLY A 7 -14.11 -16.36 0.21
CA GLY A 7 -13.73 -14.96 0.08
C GLY A 7 -14.62 -14.03 0.92
N LYS A 8 -15.93 -14.20 0.85
CA LYS A 8 -16.92 -13.47 1.65
C LYS A 8 -16.69 -13.64 3.15
N ASN A 9 -16.66 -14.90 3.61
CA ASN A 9 -16.56 -15.19 5.05
C ASN A 9 -15.25 -14.67 5.63
N PHE A 10 -14.12 -14.86 4.93
CA PHE A 10 -12.83 -14.33 5.38
C PHE A 10 -12.86 -12.80 5.46
N THR A 11 -13.36 -12.11 4.43
CA THR A 11 -13.44 -10.65 4.41
C THR A 11 -14.36 -10.13 5.51
N PHE A 12 -15.51 -10.79 5.75
CA PHE A 12 -16.42 -10.40 6.82
C PHE A 12 -15.77 -10.53 8.20
N ILE A 13 -15.18 -11.69 8.52
CA ILE A 13 -14.55 -11.94 9.82
C ILE A 13 -13.40 -10.98 10.08
N SER A 14 -12.51 -10.80 9.10
CA SER A 14 -11.35 -9.91 9.25
C SER A 14 -11.76 -8.43 9.35
N THR A 15 -12.83 -8.01 8.66
CA THR A 15 -13.38 -6.65 8.78
C THR A 15 -14.06 -6.45 10.14
N LEU A 16 -14.78 -7.47 10.65
CA LEU A 16 -15.41 -7.42 11.98
C LEU A 16 -14.36 -7.29 13.09
N ILE A 17 -13.29 -8.07 13.01
CA ILE A 17 -12.19 -8.04 13.99
C ILE A 17 -11.54 -6.66 14.07
N LEU A 18 -11.53 -5.87 12.97
CA LEU A 18 -10.97 -4.52 12.98
C LEU A 18 -11.68 -3.55 13.93
N LEU A 19 -12.93 -3.78 14.29
CA LEU A 19 -13.61 -2.96 15.29
C LEU A 19 -12.89 -2.99 16.65
N VAL A 20 -12.30 -4.12 17.01
CA VAL A 20 -11.60 -4.27 18.31
C VAL A 20 -10.42 -3.29 18.42
N PRO A 21 -9.41 -3.29 17.53
CA PRO A 21 -8.30 -2.37 17.67
C PRO A 21 -8.68 -0.92 17.37
N VAL A 22 -9.67 -0.64 16.50
CA VAL A 22 -10.13 0.72 16.21
C VAL A 22 -10.78 1.33 17.47
N ILE A 23 -11.69 0.61 18.12
CA ILE A 23 -12.32 1.05 19.37
C ILE A 23 -11.28 1.13 20.50
N GLY A 24 -10.42 0.12 20.60
CA GLY A 24 -9.35 0.06 21.61
C GLY A 24 -8.39 1.26 21.49
N LEU A 25 -7.96 1.63 20.27
CA LEU A 25 -7.13 2.81 20.04
C LEU A 25 -7.83 4.09 20.44
N GLY A 26 -9.11 4.24 20.10
CA GLY A 26 -9.87 5.43 20.48
C GLY A 26 -9.92 5.66 21.99
N PHE A 27 -10.05 4.59 22.80
CA PHE A 27 -9.96 4.68 24.25
C PHE A 27 -8.53 4.87 24.74
N ALA A 28 -7.57 4.09 24.19
CA ALA A 28 -6.17 4.15 24.60
C ALA A 28 -5.55 5.54 24.44
N VAL A 29 -5.94 6.29 23.39
CA VAL A 29 -5.42 7.66 23.13
C VAL A 29 -5.96 8.68 24.13
N GLN A 30 -7.08 8.40 24.81
CA GLN A 30 -7.69 9.29 25.79
C GLN A 30 -7.15 9.10 27.21
N ASP A 31 -6.50 7.96 27.46
CA ASP A 31 -5.94 7.64 28.77
C ASP A 31 -4.40 7.83 28.76
N PRO A 32 -3.88 8.89 29.45
CA PRO A 32 -2.44 9.13 29.54
C PRO A 32 -1.63 7.99 30.21
N SER A 33 -2.31 7.11 30.97
CA SER A 33 -1.67 5.97 31.63
C SER A 33 -1.48 4.77 30.71
N THR A 34 -2.01 4.81 29.49
CA THR A 34 -1.93 3.70 28.52
C THR A 34 -0.48 3.40 28.17
N SER A 35 -0.07 2.15 28.40
CA SER A 35 1.29 1.70 28.14
C SER A 35 1.62 1.62 26.65
N TYR A 36 2.90 1.80 26.30
CA TYR A 36 3.39 1.57 24.94
C TYR A 36 3.06 0.14 24.45
N GLY A 37 3.11 -0.87 25.31
CA GLY A 37 2.76 -2.24 24.95
C GLY A 37 1.30 -2.39 24.49
N THR A 38 0.37 -1.68 25.13
CA THR A 38 -1.05 -1.65 24.71
C THR A 38 -1.18 -1.05 23.31
N PHE A 39 -0.54 0.08 23.03
CA PHE A 39 -0.53 0.67 21.68
C PHE A 39 0.08 -0.28 20.64
N ALA A 40 1.20 -0.92 20.96
CA ALA A 40 1.87 -1.86 20.06
C ALA A 40 0.96 -3.04 19.68
N ILE A 41 0.23 -3.60 20.64
CA ILE A 41 -0.72 -4.69 20.42
C ILE A 41 -1.89 -4.22 19.55
N LEU A 42 -2.50 -3.08 19.87
CA LEU A 42 -3.63 -2.53 19.10
C LEU A 42 -3.24 -2.23 17.66
N VAL A 43 -2.07 -1.61 17.45
CA VAL A 43 -1.55 -1.33 16.11
C VAL A 43 -1.22 -2.61 15.35
N ALA A 44 -0.66 -3.63 16.01
CA ALA A 44 -0.42 -4.95 15.39
C ALA A 44 -1.72 -5.61 14.94
N LEU A 45 -2.80 -5.49 15.73
CA LEU A 45 -4.13 -6.00 15.35
C LEU A 45 -4.71 -5.26 14.14
N ILE A 46 -4.45 -3.97 13.96
CA ILE A 46 -4.83 -3.22 12.73
C ILE A 46 -4.15 -3.83 11.50
N GLY A 47 -2.98 -4.44 11.64
CA GLY A 47 -2.31 -5.18 10.56
C GLY A 47 -3.17 -6.27 9.91
N ILE A 48 -4.24 -6.74 10.57
CA ILE A 48 -5.26 -7.64 9.99
C ILE A 48 -5.93 -6.98 8.76
N ALA A 49 -6.09 -5.65 8.75
CA ALA A 49 -6.57 -4.92 7.57
C ALA A 49 -5.66 -5.10 6.36
N GLY A 50 -4.34 -5.12 6.57
CA GLY A 50 -3.37 -5.41 5.52
C GLY A 50 -3.52 -6.82 4.94
N ALA A 51 -3.89 -7.81 5.76
CA ALA A 51 -4.21 -9.17 5.30
C ALA A 51 -5.45 -9.19 4.39
N ASN A 52 -6.43 -8.32 4.62
CA ASN A 52 -7.58 -8.16 3.72
C ASN A 52 -7.15 -7.73 2.31
N PHE A 53 -6.18 -6.83 2.19
CA PHE A 53 -5.66 -6.44 0.89
C PHE A 53 -5.08 -7.63 0.12
N ALA A 54 -4.14 -8.36 0.71
CA ALA A 54 -3.51 -9.52 0.08
C ALA A 54 -4.54 -10.62 -0.28
N SER A 55 -5.53 -10.86 0.59
CA SER A 55 -6.57 -11.85 0.34
C SER A 55 -7.56 -11.43 -0.74
N SER A 56 -7.96 -10.16 -0.81
CA SER A 56 -8.83 -9.65 -1.86
C SER A 56 -8.16 -9.69 -3.22
N MET A 57 -6.87 -9.35 -3.29
CA MET A 57 -6.07 -9.45 -4.52
C MET A 57 -5.99 -10.89 -5.04
N ALA A 58 -5.78 -11.86 -4.17
CA ALA A 58 -5.81 -13.28 -4.55
C ALA A 58 -7.21 -13.76 -4.96
N ASN A 59 -8.26 -13.25 -4.30
CA ASN A 59 -9.64 -13.68 -4.55
C ASN A 59 -10.19 -13.12 -5.85
N ILE A 60 -9.94 -11.83 -6.18
CA ILE A 60 -10.49 -11.18 -7.38
C ILE A 60 -10.07 -11.89 -8.67
N GLY A 61 -8.87 -12.49 -8.70
CA GLY A 61 -8.36 -13.25 -9.83
C GLY A 61 -9.23 -14.46 -10.23
N ASN A 62 -10.14 -14.92 -9.35
CA ASN A 62 -11.07 -16.01 -9.64
C ASN A 62 -12.33 -15.55 -10.40
N PHE A 63 -12.63 -14.25 -10.43
CA PHE A 63 -13.84 -13.69 -11.04
C PHE A 63 -13.62 -13.20 -12.47
N PHE A 64 -12.38 -13.09 -12.94
CA PHE A 64 -12.05 -12.46 -14.22
C PHE A 64 -11.23 -13.39 -15.12
N PRO A 65 -11.47 -13.36 -16.46
CA PRO A 65 -10.64 -14.07 -17.43
C PRO A 65 -9.22 -13.48 -17.46
N GLN A 66 -8.29 -14.27 -18.02
CA GLN A 66 -6.87 -13.88 -18.03
C GLN A 66 -6.60 -12.57 -18.77
N SER A 67 -7.36 -12.30 -19.85
CA SER A 67 -7.24 -11.08 -20.66
C SER A 67 -7.61 -9.78 -19.94
N GLY A 68 -8.40 -9.85 -18.86
CA GLY A 68 -8.85 -8.69 -18.07
C GLY A 68 -8.33 -8.68 -16.64
N LYS A 69 -7.45 -9.61 -16.28
CA LYS A 69 -6.94 -9.71 -14.91
C LYS A 69 -6.11 -8.52 -14.48
N GLY A 70 -5.32 -7.94 -15.38
CA GLY A 70 -4.53 -6.74 -15.07
C GLY A 70 -5.42 -5.58 -14.66
N THR A 71 -6.46 -5.30 -15.42
CA THR A 71 -7.48 -4.28 -15.13
C THR A 71 -8.18 -4.57 -13.81
N ALA A 72 -8.65 -5.81 -13.60
CA ALA A 72 -9.38 -6.19 -12.39
C ALA A 72 -8.52 -6.07 -11.12
N LEU A 73 -7.29 -6.56 -11.15
CA LEU A 73 -6.32 -6.45 -10.06
C LEU A 73 -5.90 -4.99 -9.83
N GLY A 74 -5.76 -4.22 -10.92
CA GLY A 74 -5.48 -2.79 -10.86
C GLY A 74 -6.60 -2.01 -10.16
N ILE A 75 -7.86 -2.24 -10.54
CA ILE A 75 -9.04 -1.60 -9.93
C ILE A 75 -9.15 -2.00 -8.46
N ASN A 76 -9.10 -3.30 -8.15
CA ASN A 76 -9.22 -3.78 -6.77
C ASN A 76 -8.12 -3.19 -5.87
N GLY A 77 -6.87 -3.23 -6.34
CA GLY A 77 -5.75 -2.67 -5.59
C GLY A 77 -5.75 -1.14 -5.53
N GLY A 78 -6.21 -0.46 -6.59
CA GLY A 78 -6.34 0.99 -6.63
C GLY A 78 -7.39 1.48 -5.64
N ILE A 79 -8.62 0.96 -5.71
CA ILE A 79 -9.70 1.32 -4.80
C ILE A 79 -9.32 0.99 -3.34
N GLY A 80 -8.69 -0.17 -3.09
CA GLY A 80 -8.21 -0.50 -1.75
C GLY A 80 -7.20 0.50 -1.20
N ASN A 81 -6.29 0.99 -2.05
CA ASN A 81 -5.27 1.97 -1.67
C ASN A 81 -5.81 3.41 -1.53
N LEU A 82 -6.99 3.73 -2.09
CA LEU A 82 -7.66 5.01 -1.83
C LEU A 82 -7.88 5.24 -0.33
N GLY A 83 -8.05 4.18 0.45
CA GLY A 83 -8.15 4.28 1.90
C GLY A 83 -6.99 5.05 2.55
N VAL A 84 -5.76 4.91 2.05
CA VAL A 84 -4.61 5.67 2.54
C VAL A 84 -4.78 7.17 2.27
N SER A 85 -5.25 7.54 1.07
CA SER A 85 -5.55 8.93 0.74
C SER A 85 -6.68 9.50 1.61
N ILE A 86 -7.74 8.70 1.81
CA ILE A 86 -8.89 9.11 2.63
C ILE A 86 -8.46 9.35 4.09
N ILE A 87 -7.58 8.53 4.66
CA ILE A 87 -7.04 8.73 6.01
C ILE A 87 -6.30 10.06 6.11
N TYR A 88 -5.44 10.39 5.14
CA TYR A 88 -4.72 11.67 5.12
C TYR A 88 -5.64 12.86 4.93
N PHE A 89 -6.73 12.71 4.18
CA PHE A 89 -7.72 13.78 3.98
C PHE A 89 -8.64 13.94 5.19
N VAL A 90 -9.27 12.84 5.65
CA VAL A 90 -10.28 12.86 6.72
C VAL A 90 -9.65 13.07 8.09
N GLY A 91 -8.46 12.51 8.35
CA GLY A 91 -7.82 12.56 9.66
C GLY A 91 -7.70 13.95 10.27
N PRO A 92 -7.15 14.95 9.56
CA PRO A 92 -7.07 16.33 10.05
C PRO A 92 -8.41 16.95 10.42
N PHE A 93 -9.47 16.68 9.65
CA PHE A 93 -10.82 17.17 9.93
C PHE A 93 -11.44 16.42 11.11
N ALA A 94 -11.24 15.11 11.19
CA ALA A 94 -11.78 14.32 12.30
C ALA A 94 -11.23 14.78 13.65
N ILE A 95 -9.91 14.93 13.77
CA ILE A 95 -9.27 15.38 15.02
C ILE A 95 -9.59 16.83 15.39
N GLY A 96 -10.01 17.67 14.43
CA GLY A 96 -10.47 19.05 14.67
C GLY A 96 -11.97 19.16 14.95
N SER A 97 -12.75 18.08 14.83
CA SER A 97 -14.21 18.14 14.89
C SER A 97 -14.77 17.95 16.29
N ALA A 98 -15.25 19.02 16.89
CA ALA A 98 -16.01 18.97 18.15
C ALA A 98 -17.35 18.21 17.99
N THR A 99 -17.97 18.25 16.82
CA THR A 99 -19.21 17.53 16.54
C THR A 99 -19.03 16.01 16.65
N LEU A 100 -17.96 15.48 16.02
CA LEU A 100 -17.62 14.05 16.15
C LEU A 100 -17.25 13.70 17.59
N ALA A 101 -16.54 14.59 18.28
CA ALA A 101 -16.17 14.39 19.68
C ALA A 101 -17.41 14.25 20.57
N ASN A 102 -18.44 15.07 20.36
CA ASN A 102 -19.70 14.97 21.10
C ASN A 102 -20.45 13.66 20.81
N ILE A 103 -20.41 13.18 19.55
CA ILE A 103 -21.05 11.90 19.17
C ILE A 103 -20.37 10.71 19.86
N PHE A 104 -19.04 10.73 19.95
CA PHE A 104 -18.25 9.61 20.49
C PHE A 104 -17.83 9.79 21.95
N GLY A 105 -18.19 10.88 22.60
CA GLY A 105 -17.81 11.16 23.99
C GLY A 105 -16.31 11.42 24.17
N VAL A 106 -15.65 12.06 23.19
CA VAL A 106 -14.20 12.29 23.19
C VAL A 106 -13.86 13.60 23.91
N ALA A 107 -12.96 13.52 24.90
CA ALA A 107 -12.44 14.70 25.59
C ALA A 107 -11.38 15.44 24.72
N PRO A 108 -11.36 16.80 24.76
CA PRO A 108 -10.35 17.56 24.05
C PRO A 108 -8.98 17.47 24.75
N VAL A 109 -7.91 17.45 23.94
CA VAL A 109 -6.53 17.64 24.39
C VAL A 109 -6.03 18.96 23.81
N THR A 110 -5.39 19.81 24.62
CA THR A 110 -4.84 21.08 24.14
C THR A 110 -3.48 20.86 23.50
N VAL A 111 -3.36 21.16 22.20
CA VAL A 111 -2.11 21.09 21.45
C VAL A 111 -1.83 22.46 20.83
N LYS A 112 -0.73 23.10 21.22
CA LYS A 112 -0.34 24.45 20.76
C LYS A 112 -1.48 25.47 20.86
N GLY A 113 -2.24 25.44 21.97
CA GLY A 113 -3.34 26.37 22.23
C GLY A 113 -4.67 26.05 21.53
N SER A 114 -4.74 24.96 20.74
CA SER A 114 -5.97 24.52 20.07
C SER A 114 -6.52 23.24 20.70
N ALA A 115 -7.84 23.11 20.80
CA ALA A 115 -8.49 21.87 21.20
C ALA A 115 -8.40 20.83 20.07
N VAL A 116 -7.90 19.65 20.37
CA VAL A 116 -7.74 18.54 19.44
C VAL A 116 -8.37 17.29 20.04
N TYR A 117 -9.13 16.55 19.25
CA TYR A 117 -9.86 15.35 19.66
C TYR A 117 -9.22 14.11 19.04
N LEU A 118 -8.10 13.64 19.63
CA LEU A 118 -7.26 12.60 19.06
C LEU A 118 -8.02 11.30 18.80
N ALA A 119 -8.91 10.88 19.68
CA ALA A 119 -9.67 9.64 19.54
C ALA A 119 -10.62 9.62 18.33
N ASN A 120 -11.04 10.80 17.84
CA ASN A 120 -11.83 10.88 16.61
C ASN A 120 -11.10 10.27 15.41
N ALA A 121 -9.75 10.31 15.39
CA ALA A 121 -8.96 9.69 14.34
C ALA A 121 -9.17 8.16 14.24
N ALA A 122 -9.52 7.53 15.36
CA ALA A 122 -9.88 6.12 15.40
C ALA A 122 -11.39 5.92 15.21
N PHE A 123 -12.21 6.60 16.00
CA PHE A 123 -13.66 6.35 16.04
C PHE A 123 -14.38 6.66 14.74
N VAL A 124 -13.90 7.61 13.94
CA VAL A 124 -14.49 7.95 12.65
C VAL A 124 -14.60 6.74 11.70
N TRP A 125 -13.76 5.73 11.88
CA TRP A 125 -13.73 4.52 11.03
C TRP A 125 -14.75 3.46 11.45
N ILE A 126 -15.37 3.56 12.61
CA ILE A 126 -16.38 2.60 13.08
C ILE A 126 -17.56 2.56 12.10
N ILE A 127 -18.05 3.73 11.67
CA ILE A 127 -19.20 3.83 10.76
C ILE A 127 -18.90 3.19 9.39
N PRO A 128 -17.80 3.55 8.69
CA PRO A 128 -17.42 2.86 7.45
C PRO A 128 -17.23 1.34 7.61
N ILE A 129 -16.67 0.86 8.71
CA ILE A 129 -16.50 -0.57 8.97
C ILE A 129 -17.87 -1.26 9.06
N ILE A 130 -18.82 -0.69 9.79
CA ILE A 130 -20.19 -1.25 9.92
C ILE A 130 -20.89 -1.29 8.55
N ILE A 131 -20.78 -0.20 7.78
CA ILE A 131 -21.34 -0.14 6.42
C ILE A 131 -20.72 -1.25 5.56
N MET A 132 -19.39 -1.41 5.60
CA MET A 132 -18.70 -2.46 4.84
C MET A 132 -19.13 -3.86 5.23
N LEU A 133 -19.36 -4.14 6.52
CA LEU A 133 -19.88 -5.43 6.96
C LEU A 133 -21.24 -5.73 6.31
N GLY A 134 -22.14 -4.74 6.26
CA GLY A 134 -23.43 -4.85 5.56
C GLY A 134 -23.28 -5.11 4.05
N LEU A 135 -22.37 -4.37 3.40
CA LEU A 135 -22.09 -4.53 1.96
C LEU A 135 -21.48 -5.90 1.65
N ILE A 136 -20.57 -6.41 2.49
CA ILE A 136 -19.98 -7.74 2.35
C ILE A 136 -21.09 -8.81 2.40
N LEU A 137 -21.98 -8.73 3.39
CA LEU A 137 -23.07 -9.70 3.53
C LEU A 137 -24.02 -9.69 2.34
N LYS A 138 -24.28 -8.50 1.77
CA LYS A 138 -25.26 -8.32 0.69
C LYS A 138 -24.69 -8.63 -0.70
N PHE A 139 -23.44 -8.25 -0.98
CA PHE A 139 -22.91 -8.24 -2.35
C PHE A 139 -21.77 -9.22 -2.61
N MET A 140 -21.16 -9.81 -1.58
CA MET A 140 -20.10 -10.79 -1.79
C MET A 140 -20.64 -12.23 -1.76
N ASP A 141 -20.01 -13.07 -2.57
CA ASP A 141 -20.26 -14.51 -2.62
C ASP A 141 -18.98 -15.31 -2.35
N ASN A 142 -19.18 -16.55 -1.88
CA ASN A 142 -18.10 -17.52 -1.74
C ASN A 142 -18.03 -18.37 -3.01
N LEU A 143 -16.92 -18.23 -3.77
CA LEU A 143 -16.68 -19.11 -4.89
C LEU A 143 -16.12 -20.46 -4.41
N PRO A 144 -16.55 -21.58 -5.01
CA PRO A 144 -15.94 -22.88 -4.80
C PRO A 144 -14.58 -22.93 -5.53
N VAL A 145 -13.51 -22.56 -4.81
CA VAL A 145 -12.14 -22.62 -5.34
C VAL A 145 -11.39 -23.81 -4.76
N ALA A 146 -10.48 -24.39 -5.54
CA ALA A 146 -9.62 -25.46 -5.07
C ALA A 146 -8.74 -24.99 -3.91
N LYS A 147 -8.73 -25.75 -2.82
CA LYS A 147 -7.89 -25.45 -1.66
C LYS A 147 -6.41 -25.72 -2.02
N PRO A 148 -5.51 -24.77 -1.73
CA PRO A 148 -4.08 -25.00 -1.97
C PRO A 148 -3.60 -26.12 -1.04
N ASN A 149 -2.86 -27.07 -1.62
CA ASN A 149 -2.18 -28.12 -0.88
C ASN A 149 -0.73 -27.70 -0.58
N PRO A 150 -0.04 -28.37 0.38
CA PRO A 150 1.35 -28.05 0.70
C PRO A 150 2.31 -28.15 -0.51
N ALA A 151 2.03 -29.05 -1.47
CA ALA A 151 2.84 -29.19 -2.67
C ALA A 151 2.72 -27.94 -3.58
N ALA A 152 1.53 -27.38 -3.75
CA ALA A 152 1.33 -26.13 -4.50
C ALA A 152 2.06 -24.95 -3.84
N ILE A 153 2.01 -24.83 -2.51
CA ILE A 153 2.73 -23.80 -1.77
C ILE A 153 4.25 -23.98 -1.95
N LYS A 154 4.76 -25.18 -1.79
CA LYS A 154 6.18 -25.49 -2.01
C LYS A 154 6.60 -25.17 -3.45
N SER A 155 5.76 -25.50 -4.43
CA SER A 155 6.03 -25.26 -5.85
C SER A 155 6.24 -23.76 -6.14
N ILE A 156 5.38 -22.87 -5.62
CA ILE A 156 5.55 -21.43 -5.85
C ILE A 156 6.76 -20.86 -5.12
N LEU A 157 7.07 -21.33 -3.91
CA LEU A 157 8.24 -20.86 -3.15
C LEU A 157 9.57 -21.33 -3.74
N SER A 158 9.57 -22.45 -4.51
CA SER A 158 10.74 -22.95 -5.21
C SER A 158 10.92 -22.32 -6.60
N ASP A 159 9.93 -21.57 -7.10
CA ASP A 159 9.99 -20.94 -8.41
C ASP A 159 10.69 -19.59 -8.33
N LYS A 160 11.74 -19.39 -9.14
CA LYS A 160 12.49 -18.12 -9.19
C LYS A 160 11.61 -16.92 -9.58
N HIS A 161 10.63 -17.13 -10.46
CA HIS A 161 9.74 -16.06 -10.92
C HIS A 161 8.85 -15.53 -9.80
N THR A 162 8.50 -16.35 -8.80
CA THR A 162 7.81 -15.89 -7.59
C THR A 162 8.62 -14.82 -6.86
N TRP A 163 9.91 -15.07 -6.66
CA TRP A 163 10.79 -14.13 -5.93
C TRP A 163 11.09 -12.87 -6.74
N ILE A 164 11.32 -13.02 -8.05
CA ILE A 164 11.61 -11.89 -8.93
C ILE A 164 10.40 -10.96 -9.02
N ILE A 165 9.19 -11.49 -9.27
CA ILE A 165 7.98 -10.66 -9.36
C ILE A 165 7.60 -10.05 -8.00
N THR A 166 7.83 -10.78 -6.91
CA THR A 166 7.64 -10.27 -5.55
C THR A 166 8.61 -9.12 -5.24
N TRP A 167 9.88 -9.22 -5.67
CA TRP A 167 10.86 -8.15 -5.56
C TRP A 167 10.44 -6.91 -6.35
N ILE A 168 9.98 -7.10 -7.60
CA ILE A 168 9.48 -6.00 -8.44
C ILE A 168 8.25 -5.34 -7.77
N TYR A 169 7.33 -6.16 -7.26
CA TYR A 169 6.15 -5.65 -6.58
C TYR A 169 6.51 -4.94 -5.26
N LEU A 170 7.45 -5.46 -4.48
CA LEU A 170 7.98 -4.80 -3.28
C LEU A 170 8.60 -3.44 -3.64
N CYS A 171 9.30 -3.32 -4.77
CA CYS A 171 9.82 -2.03 -5.22
C CYS A 171 8.69 -1.02 -5.48
N GLY A 172 7.64 -1.40 -6.20
CA GLY A 172 6.51 -0.52 -6.50
C GLY A 172 5.62 -0.25 -5.29
N PHE A 173 5.10 -1.30 -4.66
CA PHE A 173 4.17 -1.15 -3.53
C PHE A 173 4.87 -0.74 -2.24
N GLY A 174 6.11 -1.20 -2.04
CA GLY A 174 6.95 -0.77 -0.93
C GLY A 174 7.31 0.71 -1.02
N ALA A 175 7.61 1.23 -2.22
CA ALA A 175 7.79 2.66 -2.42
C ALA A 175 6.49 3.43 -2.11
N PHE A 176 5.33 3.00 -2.65
CA PHE A 176 4.03 3.60 -2.35
C PHE A 176 3.79 3.69 -0.84
N SER A 177 3.81 2.55 -0.16
CA SER A 177 3.50 2.47 1.28
C SER A 177 4.58 3.14 2.14
N GLY A 178 5.84 3.05 1.72
CA GLY A 178 6.98 3.67 2.39
C GLY A 178 6.96 5.19 2.31
N TYR A 179 6.77 5.76 1.12
CA TYR A 179 6.63 7.21 0.98
C TYR A 179 5.38 7.72 1.69
N ALA A 180 4.25 7.02 1.61
CA ALA A 180 3.06 7.39 2.37
C ALA A 180 3.37 7.45 3.88
N ALA A 181 3.97 6.42 4.45
CA ALA A 181 4.29 6.38 5.87
C ALA A 181 5.36 7.39 6.30
N SER A 182 6.29 7.79 5.40
CA SER A 182 7.40 8.70 5.69
C SER A 182 7.12 10.15 5.31
N MET A 183 6.07 10.45 4.56
CA MET A 183 5.80 11.77 3.99
C MET A 183 5.72 12.87 5.05
N SER A 184 5.05 12.60 6.17
CA SER A 184 4.93 13.55 7.27
C SER A 184 6.28 13.82 7.92
N LEU A 185 7.08 12.78 8.18
CA LEU A 185 8.42 12.91 8.74
C LEU A 185 9.32 13.73 7.82
N LEU A 186 9.40 13.36 6.54
CA LEU A 186 10.23 14.06 5.56
C LEU A 186 9.86 15.54 5.44
N SER A 187 8.57 15.83 5.32
CA SER A 187 8.12 17.21 5.16
C SER A 187 8.39 18.06 6.41
N THR A 188 8.11 17.55 7.60
CA THR A 188 8.31 18.31 8.85
C THR A 188 9.77 18.50 9.21
N THR A 189 10.64 17.58 8.76
CA THR A 189 12.08 17.68 9.03
C THR A 189 12.81 18.52 8.00
N GLU A 190 12.53 18.33 6.71
CA GLU A 190 13.24 19.01 5.62
C GLU A 190 12.64 20.38 5.27
N PHE A 191 11.34 20.58 5.51
CA PHE A 191 10.58 21.81 5.19
C PHE A 191 9.67 22.21 6.36
N PRO A 192 10.20 22.57 7.54
CA PRO A 192 9.41 22.82 8.76
C PRO A 192 8.42 23.98 8.63
N ASP A 193 8.70 24.93 7.73
CA ASP A 193 7.85 26.10 7.48
C ASP A 193 6.65 25.79 6.59
N VAL A 194 6.58 24.59 5.98
CA VAL A 194 5.50 24.21 5.06
C VAL A 194 4.53 23.23 5.71
N ASN A 195 3.28 23.62 5.79
CA ASN A 195 2.23 22.75 6.31
C ASN A 195 1.59 21.92 5.19
N ILE A 196 1.98 20.65 5.06
CA ILE A 196 1.42 19.73 4.06
C ILE A 196 0.15 19.02 4.49
N LYS A 197 -0.35 19.29 5.70
CA LYS A 197 -1.49 18.58 6.33
C LYS A 197 -2.69 18.36 5.40
N TYR A 198 -3.00 19.36 4.56
CA TYR A 198 -4.16 19.32 3.66
C TYR A 198 -3.86 18.91 2.23
N ILE A 199 -2.60 18.65 1.88
CA ILE A 199 -2.18 18.25 0.52
C ILE A 199 -1.47 16.89 0.49
N ALA A 200 -1.12 16.33 1.65
CA ALA A 200 -0.44 15.03 1.75
C ALA A 200 -1.26 13.87 1.14
N PHE A 201 -2.58 13.97 1.12
CA PHE A 201 -3.47 12.96 0.53
C PHE A 201 -3.31 12.81 -0.99
N LEU A 202 -2.78 13.84 -1.69
CA LEU A 202 -2.64 13.84 -3.15
C LEU A 202 -1.68 12.75 -3.63
N GLY A 203 -0.61 12.46 -2.90
CA GLY A 203 0.32 11.41 -3.26
C GLY A 203 -0.34 10.03 -3.34
N PRO A 204 -0.88 9.50 -2.22
CA PRO A 204 -1.61 8.24 -2.25
C PRO A 204 -2.80 8.22 -3.22
N LEU A 205 -3.48 9.35 -3.43
CA LEU A 205 -4.56 9.49 -4.42
C LEU A 205 -4.06 9.20 -5.83
N LEU A 206 -2.93 9.80 -6.23
CA LEU A 206 -2.34 9.57 -7.55
C LEU A 206 -1.95 8.10 -7.73
N ALA A 207 -1.27 7.49 -6.76
CA ALA A 207 -0.89 6.08 -6.85
C ALA A 207 -2.11 5.17 -7.00
N ALA A 208 -3.14 5.40 -6.20
CA ALA A 208 -4.39 4.64 -6.24
C ALA A 208 -5.12 4.78 -7.57
N SER A 209 -5.17 6.00 -8.14
CA SER A 209 -5.83 6.30 -9.41
C SER A 209 -5.06 5.74 -10.61
N PHE A 210 -3.73 5.78 -10.59
CA PHE A 210 -2.90 5.31 -11.71
C PHE A 210 -2.67 3.80 -11.70
N ARG A 211 -2.97 3.10 -10.62
CA ARG A 211 -2.88 1.63 -10.57
C ARG A 211 -3.90 0.92 -11.50
N PRO A 212 -5.19 1.28 -11.53
CA PRO A 212 -6.12 0.78 -12.54
C PRO A 212 -5.69 1.10 -13.98
N ILE A 213 -5.18 2.33 -14.20
CA ILE A 213 -4.69 2.76 -15.50
C ILE A 213 -3.50 1.91 -15.93
N GLY A 214 -2.57 1.63 -15.01
CA GLY A 214 -1.42 0.75 -15.26
C GLY A 214 -1.85 -0.69 -15.61
N GLY A 215 -2.82 -1.24 -14.89
CA GLY A 215 -3.37 -2.57 -15.17
C GLY A 215 -4.09 -2.63 -16.53
N TRP A 216 -4.94 -1.65 -16.82
CA TRP A 216 -5.64 -1.54 -18.10
C TRP A 216 -4.66 -1.34 -19.28
N LEU A 217 -3.64 -0.50 -19.12
CA LEU A 217 -2.64 -0.28 -20.14
C LEU A 217 -1.81 -1.55 -20.39
N ALA A 218 -1.51 -2.31 -19.34
CA ALA A 218 -0.82 -3.58 -19.44
C ALA A 218 -1.65 -4.63 -20.20
N ASP A 219 -2.96 -4.70 -19.97
CA ASP A 219 -3.86 -5.56 -20.73
C ASP A 219 -3.96 -5.11 -22.19
N LYS A 220 -4.08 -3.79 -22.45
CA LYS A 220 -4.19 -3.22 -23.79
C LYS A 220 -2.91 -3.39 -24.63
N LEU A 221 -1.74 -3.29 -24.01
CA LEU A 221 -0.44 -3.48 -24.67
C LEU A 221 -0.03 -4.96 -24.74
N ASP A 222 -0.85 -5.84 -24.20
CA ASP A 222 -0.54 -7.26 -24.01
C ASP A 222 0.83 -7.49 -23.38
N SER A 223 1.23 -6.60 -22.45
CA SER A 223 2.53 -6.66 -21.79
C SER A 223 2.54 -5.91 -20.47
N GLY A 224 2.50 -6.64 -19.36
CA GLY A 224 2.76 -6.09 -18.02
C GLY A 224 4.18 -5.58 -17.86
N THR A 225 5.12 -6.25 -18.51
CA THR A 225 6.55 -5.90 -18.49
C THR A 225 6.82 -4.48 -18.98
N LYS A 226 6.22 -4.06 -20.11
CA LYS A 226 6.43 -2.71 -20.66
C LYS A 226 5.94 -1.63 -19.69
N VAL A 227 4.76 -1.81 -19.12
CA VAL A 227 4.17 -0.85 -18.18
C VAL A 227 4.97 -0.81 -16.87
N THR A 228 5.40 -1.97 -16.38
CA THR A 228 6.25 -2.07 -15.18
C THR A 228 7.60 -1.39 -15.40
N MET A 229 8.26 -1.62 -16.56
CA MET A 229 9.52 -0.97 -16.91
C MET A 229 9.39 0.55 -16.99
N PHE A 230 8.34 1.06 -17.65
CA PHE A 230 8.05 2.49 -17.69
C PHE A 230 7.93 3.07 -16.28
N GLY A 231 7.12 2.42 -15.42
CA GLY A 231 6.94 2.86 -14.03
C GLY A 231 8.24 2.82 -13.21
N LEU A 232 9.06 1.76 -13.36
CA LEU A 232 10.34 1.62 -12.64
C LEU A 232 11.37 2.68 -13.07
N ILE A 233 11.51 2.94 -14.37
CA ILE A 233 12.42 3.98 -14.88
C ILE A 233 11.97 5.36 -14.36
N GLY A 234 10.67 5.65 -14.46
CA GLY A 234 10.10 6.87 -13.90
C GLY A 234 10.35 6.97 -12.37
N LEU A 235 10.23 5.87 -11.65
CA LEU A 235 10.46 5.82 -10.20
C LEU A 235 11.92 6.18 -9.84
N VAL A 236 12.92 5.69 -10.61
CA VAL A 236 14.34 6.08 -10.44
C VAL A 236 14.50 7.60 -10.61
N ILE A 237 13.98 8.14 -11.72
CA ILE A 237 14.12 9.57 -12.06
C ILE A 237 13.44 10.45 -11.01
N MET A 238 12.21 10.11 -10.62
CA MET A 238 11.45 10.92 -9.68
C MET A 238 12.00 10.80 -8.25
N THR A 239 12.51 9.63 -7.83
CA THR A 239 13.22 9.49 -6.55
C THR A 239 14.49 10.36 -6.51
N ALA A 240 15.24 10.43 -7.61
CA ALA A 240 16.37 11.37 -7.73
C ALA A 240 15.90 12.83 -7.63
N GLY A 241 14.75 13.17 -8.24
CA GLY A 241 14.13 14.49 -8.12
C GLY A 241 13.74 14.86 -6.68
N VAL A 242 13.23 13.89 -5.90
CA VAL A 242 12.94 14.10 -4.47
C VAL A 242 14.21 14.42 -3.69
N GLY A 243 15.27 13.61 -3.86
CA GLY A 243 16.56 13.82 -3.21
C GLY A 243 17.20 15.18 -3.61
N LEU A 244 17.11 15.55 -4.89
CA LEU A 244 17.58 16.84 -5.39
C LEU A 244 16.78 18.00 -4.76
N GLY A 245 15.46 17.89 -4.69
CA GLY A 245 14.59 18.90 -4.08
C GLY A 245 14.97 19.20 -2.63
N ILE A 246 15.33 18.15 -1.86
CA ILE A 246 15.83 18.28 -0.50
C ILE A 246 17.22 18.95 -0.50
N SER A 247 18.14 18.49 -1.38
CA SER A 247 19.51 19.03 -1.44
C SER A 247 19.58 20.53 -1.72
N ILE A 248 18.68 21.05 -2.57
CA ILE A 248 18.61 22.48 -2.93
C ILE A 248 17.55 23.25 -2.13
N HIS A 249 16.96 22.61 -1.08
CA HIS A 249 15.89 23.18 -0.24
C HIS A 249 14.69 23.72 -1.03
N SER A 250 14.32 23.07 -2.16
CA SER A 250 13.19 23.43 -2.98
C SER A 250 11.97 22.57 -2.66
N PHE A 251 11.02 23.12 -1.89
CA PHE A 251 9.78 22.42 -1.56
C PHE A 251 8.98 22.02 -2.82
N TYR A 252 8.90 22.87 -3.83
CA TYR A 252 8.16 22.58 -5.05
C TYR A 252 8.74 21.38 -5.80
N LEU A 253 10.06 21.32 -5.96
CA LEU A 253 10.72 20.18 -6.61
C LEU A 253 10.54 18.90 -5.79
N PHE A 254 10.73 18.96 -4.48
CA PHE A 254 10.48 17.86 -3.56
C PHE A 254 9.05 17.33 -3.68
N PHE A 255 8.06 18.22 -3.58
CA PHE A 255 6.65 17.85 -3.54
C PHE A 255 6.17 17.29 -4.89
N ILE A 256 6.47 17.98 -6.01
CA ILE A 256 6.08 17.52 -7.35
C ILE A 256 6.74 16.18 -7.68
N SER A 257 8.04 16.03 -7.38
CA SER A 257 8.75 14.76 -7.60
C SER A 257 8.14 13.64 -6.75
N THR A 258 7.77 13.93 -5.50
CA THR A 258 7.08 12.95 -4.63
C THR A 258 5.72 12.55 -5.19
N LEU A 259 4.92 13.49 -5.70
CA LEU A 259 3.65 13.17 -6.38
C LEU A 259 3.87 12.28 -7.60
N LEU A 260 4.90 12.54 -8.38
CA LEU A 260 5.27 11.73 -9.54
C LEU A 260 5.83 10.35 -9.13
N VAL A 261 6.55 10.23 -7.99
CA VAL A 261 6.89 8.93 -7.39
C VAL A 261 5.62 8.12 -7.16
N PHE A 262 4.61 8.68 -6.48
CA PHE A 262 3.35 8.01 -6.23
C PHE A 262 2.66 7.57 -7.54
N LEU A 263 2.61 8.43 -8.53
CA LEU A 263 2.05 8.12 -9.85
C LEU A 263 2.78 6.92 -10.50
N MET A 264 4.11 6.91 -10.49
CA MET A 264 4.92 5.82 -11.05
C MET A 264 4.73 4.50 -10.29
N THR A 265 4.54 4.54 -8.95
CA THR A 265 4.22 3.33 -8.19
C THR A 265 2.90 2.69 -8.63
N GLY A 266 1.93 3.51 -9.07
CA GLY A 266 0.68 3.03 -9.67
C GLY A 266 0.92 2.18 -10.92
N PHE A 267 1.75 2.66 -11.85
CA PHE A 267 2.13 1.90 -13.06
C PHE A 267 2.90 0.62 -12.72
N VAL A 268 3.89 0.68 -11.81
CA VAL A 268 4.66 -0.52 -11.39
C VAL A 268 3.73 -1.57 -10.82
N THR A 269 2.84 -1.19 -9.90
CA THR A 269 1.97 -2.14 -9.20
C THR A 269 0.84 -2.67 -10.09
N GLY A 270 0.30 -1.86 -10.98
CA GLY A 270 -0.71 -2.29 -11.96
C GLY A 270 -0.12 -3.23 -13.01
N GLY A 271 1.04 -2.88 -13.57
CA GLY A 271 1.74 -3.67 -14.58
C GLY A 271 2.26 -5.01 -14.03
N SER A 272 2.90 -4.99 -12.85
CA SER A 272 3.48 -6.19 -12.24
C SER A 272 2.43 -7.25 -11.90
N PHE A 273 1.25 -6.87 -11.46
CA PHE A 273 0.19 -7.84 -11.19
C PHE A 273 -0.41 -8.47 -12.45
N ARG A 274 -0.40 -7.75 -13.57
CA ARG A 274 -0.77 -8.35 -14.86
C ARG A 274 0.25 -9.43 -15.30
N MET A 275 1.54 -9.28 -14.95
CA MET A 275 2.56 -10.28 -15.30
C MET A 275 2.31 -11.63 -14.62
N ILE A 276 1.84 -11.66 -13.37
CA ILE A 276 1.72 -12.90 -12.59
C ILE A 276 0.87 -13.97 -13.27
N PRO A 277 -0.34 -13.71 -13.77
CA PRO A 277 -1.14 -14.71 -14.48
C PRO A 277 -0.47 -15.29 -15.75
N HIS A 278 0.48 -14.57 -16.33
CA HIS A 278 1.22 -14.99 -17.51
C HIS A 278 2.51 -15.77 -17.19
N LEU A 279 3.00 -15.63 -15.95
CA LEU A 279 4.18 -16.34 -15.46
C LEU A 279 3.85 -17.74 -14.92
N PHE A 280 2.61 -17.97 -14.51
CA PHE A 280 2.20 -19.19 -13.82
C PHE A 280 1.04 -19.88 -14.55
N ASP A 281 1.23 -21.17 -14.82
CA ASP A 281 0.40 -22.04 -15.66
C ASP A 281 -1.01 -22.32 -15.08
N THR A 282 -1.22 -22.17 -13.77
CA THR A 282 -2.49 -22.44 -13.15
C THR A 282 -3.03 -21.23 -12.37
N ALA A 283 -4.35 -21.05 -12.40
CA ALA A 283 -5.01 -19.99 -11.61
C ALA A 283 -4.69 -20.09 -10.11
N MET A 284 -4.55 -21.32 -9.59
CA MET A 284 -4.18 -21.55 -8.19
C MET A 284 -2.78 -20.98 -7.88
N LYS A 285 -1.77 -21.32 -8.66
CA LYS A 285 -0.40 -20.81 -8.46
C LYS A 285 -0.36 -19.29 -8.62
N SER A 286 -0.98 -18.76 -9.67
CA SER A 286 -1.09 -17.32 -9.92
C SER A 286 -1.69 -16.58 -8.72
N ASN A 287 -2.83 -17.02 -8.19
CA ASN A 287 -3.49 -16.38 -7.06
C ASN A 287 -2.66 -16.49 -5.75
N LEU A 288 -1.95 -17.61 -5.55
CA LEU A 288 -1.02 -17.76 -4.42
C LEU A 288 0.13 -16.75 -4.52
N VAL A 289 0.72 -16.57 -5.70
CA VAL A 289 1.81 -15.62 -5.92
C VAL A 289 1.32 -14.18 -5.80
N VAL A 290 0.13 -13.83 -6.32
CA VAL A 290 -0.51 -12.52 -6.12
C VAL A 290 -0.65 -12.21 -4.63
N GLY A 291 -1.21 -13.15 -3.86
CA GLY A 291 -1.39 -12.98 -2.42
C GLY A 291 -0.06 -12.87 -1.66
N PHE A 292 0.93 -13.71 -2.02
CA PHE A 292 2.27 -13.68 -1.44
C PHE A 292 2.99 -12.36 -1.73
N SER A 293 3.01 -11.93 -2.99
CA SER A 293 3.64 -10.66 -3.39
C SER A 293 2.97 -9.45 -2.74
N ALA A 294 1.63 -9.45 -2.62
CA ALA A 294 0.90 -8.39 -1.95
C ALA A 294 1.24 -8.30 -0.46
N ALA A 295 1.40 -9.45 0.21
CA ALA A 295 1.79 -9.50 1.62
C ALA A 295 3.23 -9.01 1.84
N VAL A 296 4.17 -9.49 1.03
CA VAL A 296 5.58 -9.06 1.11
C VAL A 296 5.73 -7.58 0.78
N GLY A 297 5.00 -7.07 -0.22
CA GLY A 297 5.02 -5.64 -0.58
C GLY A 297 4.66 -4.70 0.57
N ALA A 298 3.81 -5.14 1.50
CA ALA A 298 3.40 -4.34 2.66
C ALA A 298 4.55 -4.03 3.64
N TYR A 299 5.64 -4.82 3.62
CA TYR A 299 6.82 -4.53 4.47
C TYR A 299 7.46 -3.17 4.16
N GLY A 300 7.23 -2.60 2.97
CA GLY A 300 7.71 -1.25 2.63
C GLY A 300 7.22 -0.18 3.61
N ALA A 301 6.00 -0.30 4.10
CA ALA A 301 5.43 0.63 5.09
C ALA A 301 6.16 0.59 6.44
N PHE A 302 6.77 -0.55 6.80
CA PHE A 302 7.57 -0.70 8.01
C PHE A 302 9.04 -0.30 7.80
N ILE A 303 9.63 -0.77 6.70
CA ILE A 303 11.06 -0.60 6.42
C ILE A 303 11.39 0.88 6.17
N SER A 304 10.57 1.57 5.37
CA SER A 304 10.89 2.92 4.90
C SER A 304 10.98 3.96 6.03
N PRO A 305 9.98 4.12 6.93
CA PRO A 305 10.10 5.05 8.03
C PRO A 305 11.29 4.75 8.95
N LYS A 306 11.58 3.45 9.15
CA LYS A 306 12.72 3.04 9.97
C LYS A 306 14.05 3.44 9.34
N ILE A 307 14.21 3.24 8.02
CA ILE A 307 15.44 3.63 7.31
C ILE A 307 15.61 5.17 7.35
N PHE A 308 14.55 5.93 7.09
CA PHE A 308 14.61 7.39 7.19
C PHE A 308 14.93 7.85 8.61
N GLY A 309 14.23 7.33 9.63
CA GLY A 309 14.51 7.65 11.02
C GLY A 309 15.96 7.33 11.43
N THR A 310 16.46 6.15 11.03
CA THR A 310 17.86 5.76 11.29
C THR A 310 18.84 6.68 10.57
N SER A 311 18.56 7.08 9.32
CA SER A 311 19.39 8.00 8.55
C SER A 311 19.50 9.36 9.24
N TYR A 312 18.41 9.91 9.73
CA TYR A 312 18.44 11.16 10.50
C TYR A 312 19.26 11.01 11.79
N THR A 313 19.14 9.88 12.49
CA THR A 313 19.90 9.65 13.73
C THR A 313 21.39 9.51 13.48
N LEU A 314 21.80 8.80 12.41
CA LEU A 314 23.21 8.50 12.13
C LEU A 314 23.92 9.59 11.32
N PHE A 315 23.21 10.21 10.37
CA PHE A 315 23.82 11.13 9.39
C PHE A 315 23.27 12.56 9.48
N GLY A 316 22.24 12.80 10.29
CA GLY A 316 21.55 14.10 10.36
C GLY A 316 20.79 14.46 9.07
N SER A 317 20.60 13.52 8.14
CA SER A 317 20.07 13.77 6.80
C SER A 317 19.32 12.57 6.25
N SER A 318 18.33 12.83 5.40
CA SER A 318 17.60 11.81 4.61
C SER A 318 18.33 11.39 3.33
N GLN A 319 19.36 12.12 2.89
CA GLN A 319 20.04 11.92 1.60
C GLN A 319 20.56 10.48 1.36
N PRO A 320 21.20 9.79 2.33
CA PRO A 320 21.68 8.43 2.13
C PRO A 320 20.56 7.46 1.74
N VAL A 321 19.33 7.69 2.23
CA VAL A 321 18.18 6.83 1.91
C VAL A 321 17.77 6.97 0.45
N PHE A 322 17.82 8.18 -0.12
CA PHE A 322 17.50 8.38 -1.53
C PHE A 322 18.50 7.69 -2.45
N TRP A 323 19.80 7.72 -2.14
CA TRP A 323 20.79 6.94 -2.88
C TRP A 323 20.55 5.45 -2.81
N LEU A 324 20.18 4.92 -1.64
CA LEU A 324 19.79 3.53 -1.46
C LEU A 324 18.55 3.16 -2.28
N LEU A 325 17.52 4.01 -2.26
CA LEU A 325 16.29 3.78 -3.02
C LEU A 325 16.52 3.84 -4.53
N ILE A 326 17.37 4.76 -5.01
CA ILE A 326 17.77 4.84 -6.42
C ILE A 326 18.51 3.57 -6.82
N ALA A 327 19.48 3.11 -6.04
CA ALA A 327 20.23 1.88 -6.31
C ALA A 327 19.32 0.66 -6.31
N TYR A 328 18.42 0.53 -5.33
CA TYR A 328 17.43 -0.54 -5.23
C TYR A 328 16.48 -0.58 -6.44
N THR A 329 15.93 0.59 -6.82
CA THR A 329 15.02 0.69 -7.96
C THR A 329 15.76 0.46 -9.28
N GLY A 330 16.98 0.99 -9.43
CA GLY A 330 17.84 0.77 -10.59
C GLY A 330 18.20 -0.71 -10.78
N PHE A 331 18.52 -1.41 -9.69
CA PHE A 331 18.70 -2.85 -9.72
C PHE A 331 17.43 -3.59 -10.11
N THR A 332 16.26 -3.12 -9.67
CA THR A 332 14.96 -3.69 -10.06
C THR A 332 14.66 -3.46 -11.55
N VAL A 333 15.02 -2.30 -12.10
CA VAL A 333 14.98 -2.06 -13.56
C VAL A 333 15.83 -3.09 -14.30
N PHE A 334 17.09 -3.30 -13.86
CA PHE A 334 17.98 -4.28 -14.46
C PHE A 334 17.41 -5.70 -14.39
N LEU A 335 16.90 -6.13 -13.22
CA LEU A 335 16.26 -7.45 -13.07
C LEU A 335 15.06 -7.62 -13.99
N THR A 336 14.19 -6.60 -14.07
CA THR A 336 12.99 -6.65 -14.92
C THR A 336 13.39 -6.75 -16.39
N TRP A 337 14.37 -5.97 -16.81
CA TRP A 337 14.90 -6.05 -18.17
C TRP A 337 15.53 -7.41 -18.46
N PHE A 338 16.38 -7.91 -17.58
CA PHE A 338 17.13 -9.13 -17.77
C PHE A 338 16.23 -10.36 -17.90
N PHE A 339 15.20 -10.48 -17.06
CA PHE A 339 14.34 -11.65 -17.01
C PHE A 339 13.13 -11.58 -17.94
N TYR A 340 12.60 -10.36 -18.24
CA TYR A 340 11.31 -10.21 -18.90
C TYR A 340 11.29 -9.29 -20.13
N ALA A 341 12.25 -8.38 -20.31
CA ALA A 341 12.18 -7.37 -21.38
C ALA A 341 13.23 -7.55 -22.49
N ARG A 342 14.34 -8.24 -22.24
CA ARG A 342 15.40 -8.41 -23.24
C ARG A 342 14.94 -9.33 -24.39
N LYS A 343 15.44 -9.10 -25.60
CA LYS A 343 15.21 -10.00 -26.76
C LYS A 343 15.73 -11.41 -26.45
N GLY A 344 14.93 -12.44 -26.76
CA GLY A 344 15.28 -13.84 -26.53
C GLY A 344 14.88 -14.40 -25.15
N THR A 345 14.11 -13.67 -24.35
CA THR A 345 13.46 -14.27 -23.19
C THR A 345 12.30 -15.15 -23.64
N ASN A 346 12.25 -16.39 -23.10
CA ASN A 346 11.16 -17.34 -23.36
C ASN A 346 9.86 -16.97 -22.59
N VAL A 347 9.85 -15.84 -21.89
CA VAL A 347 8.75 -15.44 -21.02
C VAL A 347 8.16 -14.14 -21.54
N HIS A 348 7.00 -14.23 -22.17
CA HIS A 348 6.18 -13.06 -22.57
C HIS A 348 5.19 -12.75 -21.44
N ALA A 349 5.48 -11.76 -20.63
CA ALA A 349 4.63 -11.35 -19.50
C ALA A 349 4.19 -9.88 -19.60
#